data_515a97583b17d8288b2e4f1473c7b125
#
_entry.id   515a97583b17d8288b2e4f1473c7b125
#
_cell.length_a   1.000
_cell.length_b   1.000
_cell.length_c   1.000
_cell.angle_alpha   90.00
_cell.angle_beta   90.00
_cell.angle_gamma   90.00
#
_symmetry.space_group_name_H-M   'P 1'
#
loop_
_entity.id
_entity.type
_entity.pdbx_description
1 polymer ?
#
loop_
_entity_poly.entity_id
_entity_poly.type
_entity_poly.pdbx_seq_one_letter_code
_entity_poly.pdbx_strand_id
1 'polypeptide(L)'
;LQLAGFDIAKPAVRLAAKALPAARYAVASSFSQPVRTGWADLLLNCFSPFAQEEFQRVLRPGGRMIYVVPGAEHLYQMKAVLYDTPYKNPVQEVAYPGFRAIGEREVQGTITVPHDQLEALFAMTPYYWKTPRDGTARLAALPELTTDIAFRFLLFEKL
;
A
#
# COMPACT_ATOMS: atom_id res chain seq x y z
N LEU A 1 -14.00 -10.10 17.64
CA LEU A 1 -13.07 -9.27 16.88
C LEU A 1 -13.80 -7.98 16.46
N GLN A 2 -13.19 -6.81 16.72
CA GLN A 2 -13.66 -5.53 16.22
C GLN A 2 -12.71 -5.08 15.09
N LEU A 3 -13.29 -4.69 13.95
CA LEU A 3 -12.54 -4.26 12.78
C LEU A 3 -12.90 -2.83 12.40
N ALA A 4 -11.90 -2.02 12.05
CA ALA A 4 -12.08 -0.69 11.49
C ALA A 4 -11.15 -0.51 10.29
N GLY A 5 -11.63 0.16 9.25
CA GLY A 5 -10.86 0.46 8.05
C GLY A 5 -11.00 1.92 7.61
N PHE A 6 -9.93 2.48 7.10
CA PHE A 6 -9.89 3.89 6.69
C PHE A 6 -9.20 4.05 5.34
N ASP A 7 -9.68 4.97 4.55
CA ASP A 7 -9.04 5.44 3.33
C ASP A 7 -9.47 6.88 3.06
N ILE A 8 -8.64 7.66 2.38
CA ILE A 8 -9.01 9.01 1.93
C ILE A 8 -9.96 8.97 0.73
N ALA A 9 -9.94 7.87 -0.02
CA ALA A 9 -10.78 7.67 -1.20
C ALA A 9 -12.18 7.18 -0.81
N LYS A 10 -13.15 8.09 -0.81
CA LYS A 10 -14.56 7.76 -0.51
C LYS A 10 -15.13 6.58 -1.33
N PRO A 11 -14.82 6.40 -2.63
CA PRO A 11 -15.26 5.22 -3.38
C PRO A 11 -14.69 3.91 -2.81
N ALA A 12 -13.40 3.88 -2.42
CA ALA A 12 -12.77 2.70 -1.83
C ALA A 12 -13.43 2.31 -0.51
N VAL A 13 -13.69 3.30 0.37
CA VAL A 13 -14.41 3.10 1.64
C VAL A 13 -15.81 2.51 1.42
N ARG A 14 -16.55 3.00 0.41
CA ARG A 14 -17.87 2.46 0.07
C ARG A 14 -17.81 1.01 -0.41
N LEU A 15 -16.82 0.64 -1.22
CA LEU A 15 -16.63 -0.73 -1.69
C LEU A 15 -16.25 -1.65 -0.54
N ALA A 16 -15.32 -1.23 0.32
CA ALA A 16 -14.91 -1.98 1.49
C ALA A 16 -16.07 -2.25 2.45
N ALA A 17 -16.89 -1.23 2.72
CA ALA A 17 -18.07 -1.37 3.59
C ALA A 17 -19.12 -2.34 3.03
N LYS A 18 -19.25 -2.43 1.69
CA LYS A 18 -20.11 -3.42 1.05
C LYS A 18 -19.52 -4.83 1.11
N ALA A 19 -18.19 -4.94 0.92
CA ALA A 19 -17.51 -6.24 0.90
C ALA A 19 -17.45 -6.90 2.29
N LEU A 20 -17.29 -6.10 3.36
CA LEU A 20 -17.23 -6.62 4.73
C LEU A 20 -18.08 -5.75 5.68
N PRO A 21 -19.42 -5.93 5.71
CA PRO A 21 -20.33 -5.12 6.53
C PRO A 21 -20.12 -5.25 8.04
N ALA A 22 -19.42 -6.30 8.49
CA ALA A 22 -19.11 -6.52 9.90
C ALA A 22 -18.03 -5.57 10.45
N ALA A 23 -17.28 -4.90 9.58
CA ALA A 23 -16.28 -3.89 9.95
C ALA A 23 -16.86 -2.47 9.92
N ARG A 24 -16.24 -1.58 10.65
CA ARG A 24 -16.58 -0.15 10.62
C ARG A 24 -15.62 0.58 9.68
N TYR A 25 -16.16 1.43 8.81
CA TYR A 25 -15.36 2.17 7.85
C TYR A 25 -15.58 3.68 7.95
N ALA A 26 -14.51 4.44 7.74
CA ALA A 26 -14.58 5.89 7.65
C ALA A 26 -13.65 6.44 6.56
N VAL A 27 -14.03 7.55 5.97
CA VAL A 27 -13.12 8.34 5.12
C VAL A 27 -12.24 9.16 6.05
N ALA A 28 -10.96 8.82 6.13
CA ALA A 28 -10.01 9.47 7.03
C ALA A 28 -8.58 9.36 6.51
N SER A 29 -7.72 10.27 6.94
CA SER A 29 -6.28 10.23 6.70
C SER A 29 -5.59 9.26 7.66
N SER A 30 -4.49 8.62 7.22
CA SER A 30 -3.61 7.86 8.10
C SER A 30 -3.00 8.72 9.22
N PHE A 31 -2.90 10.04 9.02
CA PHE A 31 -2.40 11.01 10.01
C PHE A 31 -3.45 11.52 10.99
N SER A 32 -4.72 11.16 10.83
CA SER A 32 -5.81 11.54 11.73
C SER A 32 -6.91 10.48 11.66
N GLN A 33 -6.74 9.42 12.41
CA GLN A 33 -7.65 8.27 12.41
C GLN A 33 -8.75 8.47 13.46
N PRO A 34 -10.03 8.21 13.11
CA PRO A 34 -11.15 8.33 14.05
C PRO A 34 -11.21 7.13 15.00
N VAL A 35 -10.11 6.84 15.65
CA VAL A 35 -9.92 5.72 16.57
C VAL A 35 -9.40 6.27 17.90
N ARG A 36 -9.89 5.72 19.01
CA ARG A 36 -9.42 6.10 20.36
C ARG A 36 -7.96 5.69 20.56
N THR A 37 -7.25 6.45 21.37
CA THR A 37 -5.91 6.11 21.84
C THR A 37 -5.89 4.73 22.47
N GLY A 38 -4.91 3.90 22.11
CA GLY A 38 -4.68 2.58 22.67
C GLY A 38 -5.79 1.55 22.34
N TRP A 39 -6.58 1.77 21.29
CA TRP A 39 -7.69 0.87 20.94
C TRP A 39 -7.24 -0.36 20.16
N ALA A 40 -6.23 -0.25 19.31
CA ALA A 40 -5.87 -1.30 18.37
C ALA A 40 -4.85 -2.29 18.97
N ASP A 41 -5.15 -3.58 18.87
CA ASP A 41 -4.19 -4.66 19.12
C ASP A 41 -3.27 -4.90 17.94
N LEU A 42 -3.83 -4.73 16.73
CA LEU A 42 -3.15 -4.90 15.45
C LEU A 42 -3.54 -3.76 14.50
N LEU A 43 -2.53 -3.17 13.85
CA LEU A 43 -2.69 -2.19 12.78
C LEU A 43 -2.09 -2.78 11.50
N LEU A 44 -2.86 -2.75 10.41
CA LEU A 44 -2.39 -3.05 9.07
C LEU A 44 -2.34 -1.75 8.26
N ASN A 45 -1.14 -1.36 7.83
CA ASN A 45 -0.92 -0.26 6.90
C ASN A 45 -0.46 -0.79 5.55
N CYS A 46 -1.26 -0.57 4.50
CA CYS A 46 -1.04 -1.12 3.18
C CYS A 46 -0.80 0.01 2.17
N PHE A 47 0.42 0.19 1.69
CA PHE A 47 0.83 1.19 0.69
C PHE A 47 0.47 2.65 1.05
N SER A 48 0.13 2.91 2.30
CA SER A 48 -0.19 4.25 2.80
C SER A 48 1.05 4.86 3.50
N PRO A 49 1.15 6.18 3.59
CA PRO A 49 2.25 6.82 4.32
C PRO A 49 2.35 6.34 5.77
N PHE A 50 3.57 6.29 6.29
CA PHE A 50 3.81 5.94 7.68
C PHE A 50 3.51 7.14 8.60
N ALA A 51 2.37 7.09 9.27
CA ALA A 51 1.92 8.12 10.21
C ALA A 51 2.36 7.77 11.64
N GLN A 52 3.64 7.95 11.95
CA GLN A 52 4.28 7.46 13.16
C GLN A 52 3.53 7.82 14.46
N GLU A 53 3.28 9.09 14.68
CA GLU A 53 2.63 9.58 15.92
C GLU A 53 1.22 9.00 16.06
N GLU A 54 0.48 8.96 14.95
CA GLU A 54 -0.87 8.45 14.94
C GLU A 54 -0.93 6.94 15.13
N PHE A 55 0.00 6.20 14.54
CA PHE A 55 0.12 4.75 14.76
C PHE A 55 0.51 4.42 16.20
N GLN A 56 1.40 5.21 16.79
CA GLN A 56 1.70 5.11 18.22
C GLN A 56 0.49 5.43 19.08
N ARG A 57 -0.30 6.42 18.72
CA ARG A 57 -1.49 6.82 19.47
C ARG A 57 -2.56 5.71 19.46
N VAL A 58 -2.88 5.16 18.30
CA VAL A 58 -3.98 4.19 18.16
C VAL A 58 -3.64 2.79 18.66
N LEU A 59 -2.38 2.36 18.55
CA LEU A 59 -1.93 1.08 19.07
C LEU A 59 -1.82 1.12 20.61
N ARG A 60 -2.30 0.06 21.27
CA ARG A 60 -2.00 -0.13 22.69
C ARG A 60 -0.51 -0.46 22.91
N PRO A 61 0.05 -0.30 24.12
CA PRO A 61 1.39 -0.80 24.45
C PRO A 61 1.48 -2.30 24.12
N GLY A 62 2.59 -2.72 23.47
CA GLY A 62 2.77 -4.09 22.97
C GLY A 62 1.85 -4.47 21.80
N GLY A 63 1.07 -3.54 21.27
CA GLY A 63 0.29 -3.74 20.04
C GLY A 63 1.21 -3.91 18.84
N ARG A 64 0.74 -4.63 17.82
CA ARG A 64 1.54 -4.98 16.65
C ARG A 64 1.10 -4.20 15.42
N MET A 65 2.05 -3.96 14.53
CA MET A 65 1.78 -3.35 13.23
C MET A 65 2.38 -4.20 12.11
N ILE A 66 1.62 -4.35 11.05
CA ILE A 66 2.07 -4.88 9.77
C ILE A 66 2.08 -3.70 8.79
N TYR A 67 3.26 -3.35 8.31
CA TYR A 67 3.43 -2.32 7.28
C TYR A 67 3.79 -2.99 5.96
N VAL A 68 2.90 -2.90 4.98
CA VAL A 68 3.07 -3.49 3.65
C VAL A 68 3.58 -2.42 2.71
N VAL A 69 4.74 -2.68 2.12
CA VAL A 69 5.40 -1.80 1.16
C VAL A 69 5.77 -2.57 -0.11
N PRO A 70 5.99 -1.89 -1.25
CA PRO A 70 6.44 -2.58 -2.45
C PRO A 70 7.86 -3.13 -2.27
N GLY A 71 8.09 -4.34 -2.75
CA GLY A 71 9.42 -4.91 -2.94
C GLY A 71 10.13 -4.30 -4.15
N ALA A 72 11.42 -4.63 -4.33
CA ALA A 72 12.26 -4.05 -5.37
C ALA A 72 11.67 -4.24 -6.78
N GLU A 73 11.17 -5.42 -7.08
CA GLU A 73 10.66 -5.79 -8.41
C GLU A 73 9.17 -5.43 -8.63
N HIS A 74 8.49 -4.87 -7.62
CA HIS A 74 7.06 -4.58 -7.73
C HIS A 74 6.76 -3.66 -8.91
N LEU A 75 5.98 -4.16 -9.88
CA LEU A 75 5.58 -3.50 -11.13
C LEU A 75 6.77 -3.03 -11.99
N TYR A 76 7.88 -3.77 -11.97
CA TYR A 76 9.09 -3.38 -12.73
C TYR A 76 8.84 -3.32 -14.23
N GLN A 77 8.11 -4.30 -14.82
CA GLN A 77 7.82 -4.33 -16.25
C GLN A 77 6.91 -3.17 -16.68
N MET A 78 5.99 -2.74 -15.81
CA MET A 78 5.24 -1.51 -16.06
C MET A 78 6.18 -0.29 -16.15
N LYS A 79 7.14 -0.16 -15.23
CA LYS A 79 8.13 0.92 -15.31
C LYS A 79 9.00 0.84 -16.56
N ALA A 80 9.32 -0.38 -17.02
CA ALA A 80 10.07 -0.58 -18.26
C ALA A 80 9.31 -0.11 -19.51
N VAL A 81 7.98 -0.14 -19.49
CA VAL A 81 7.14 0.46 -20.53
C VAL A 81 7.05 1.98 -20.39
N LEU A 82 6.91 2.47 -19.17
CA LEU A 82 6.66 3.89 -18.89
C LEU A 82 7.92 4.77 -19.05
N TYR A 83 9.11 4.24 -18.75
CA TYR A 83 10.34 5.03 -18.68
C TYR A 83 11.43 4.44 -19.57
N ASP A 84 12.21 5.30 -20.21
CA ASP A 84 13.36 4.90 -21.04
C ASP A 84 14.50 4.33 -20.19
N THR A 85 14.59 4.75 -18.93
CA THR A 85 15.51 4.18 -17.93
C THR A 85 14.70 3.70 -16.74
N PRO A 86 14.21 2.45 -16.76
CA PRO A 86 13.43 1.90 -15.67
C PRO A 86 14.29 1.68 -14.41
N TYR A 87 13.69 1.83 -13.25
CA TYR A 87 14.35 1.66 -11.96
C TYR A 87 13.56 0.74 -11.03
N LYS A 88 14.28 -0.03 -10.21
CA LYS A 88 13.68 -0.83 -9.14
C LYS A 88 13.23 0.06 -7.99
N ASN A 89 12.25 -0.39 -7.21
CA ASN A 89 11.87 0.33 -6.00
C ASN A 89 13.03 0.30 -5.00
N PRO A 90 13.34 1.43 -4.33
CA PRO A 90 14.34 1.44 -3.28
C PRO A 90 13.85 0.59 -2.10
N VAL A 91 14.71 -0.32 -1.65
CA VAL A 91 14.49 -1.09 -0.43
C VAL A 91 15.31 -0.45 0.67
N GLN A 92 14.65 0.27 1.57
CA GLN A 92 15.30 0.92 2.69
C GLN A 92 14.95 0.18 3.98
N GLU A 93 15.97 -0.03 4.80
CA GLU A 93 15.77 -0.36 6.21
C GLU A 93 15.49 0.93 6.97
N VAL A 94 14.30 1.05 7.53
CA VAL A 94 13.91 2.24 8.27
C VAL A 94 13.59 1.85 9.71
N ALA A 95 14.29 2.48 10.65
CA ALA A 95 13.94 2.41 12.06
C ALA A 95 12.85 3.45 12.35
N TYR A 96 11.77 3.01 12.97
CA TYR A 96 10.67 3.88 13.39
C TYR A 96 10.72 4.06 14.90
N PRO A 97 11.01 5.29 15.42
CA PRO A 97 11.03 5.54 16.86
C PRO A 97 9.74 5.09 17.55
N GLY A 98 9.88 4.42 18.71
CA GLY A 98 8.74 3.87 19.46
C GLY A 98 8.22 2.53 18.94
N PHE A 99 8.86 1.97 17.92
CA PHE A 99 8.56 0.64 17.40
C PHE A 99 9.80 -0.24 17.39
N ARG A 100 9.64 -1.52 17.71
CA ARG A 100 10.66 -2.55 17.60
C ARG A 100 10.32 -3.43 16.39
N ALA A 101 11.23 -3.57 15.43
CA ALA A 101 11.09 -4.54 14.37
C ALA A 101 11.12 -5.97 14.95
N ILE A 102 10.15 -6.79 14.61
CA ILE A 102 10.01 -8.17 15.10
C ILE A 102 10.02 -9.21 13.99
N GLY A 103 10.05 -8.78 12.74
CA GLY A 103 10.18 -9.67 11.59
C GLY A 103 9.87 -8.98 10.27
N GLU A 104 10.21 -9.70 9.20
CA GLU A 104 9.92 -9.32 7.83
C GLU A 104 9.59 -10.56 7.00
N ARG A 105 8.70 -10.41 6.04
CA ARG A 105 8.42 -11.43 5.02
C ARG A 105 8.22 -10.77 3.68
N GLU A 106 8.82 -11.31 2.64
CA GLU A 106 8.56 -10.94 1.25
C GLU A 106 7.68 -11.99 0.56
N VAL A 107 6.72 -11.52 -0.24
CA VAL A 107 5.87 -12.33 -1.09
C VAL A 107 5.96 -11.79 -2.50
N GLN A 108 6.28 -12.65 -3.44
CA GLN A 108 6.44 -12.32 -4.85
C GLN A 108 5.55 -13.19 -5.71
N GLY A 109 5.17 -12.67 -6.87
CA GLY A 109 4.40 -13.37 -7.88
C GLY A 109 4.41 -12.59 -9.19
N THR A 110 3.76 -13.14 -10.19
CA THR A 110 3.60 -12.51 -11.51
C THR A 110 2.13 -12.45 -11.85
N ILE A 111 1.68 -11.35 -12.41
CA ILE A 111 0.31 -11.17 -12.89
C ILE A 111 0.33 -10.76 -14.36
N THR A 112 -0.69 -11.20 -15.11
CA THR A 112 -0.98 -10.67 -16.46
C THR A 112 -2.24 -9.83 -16.39
N VAL A 113 -2.12 -8.57 -16.79
CA VAL A 113 -3.18 -7.57 -16.73
C VAL A 113 -3.65 -7.29 -18.15
N PRO A 114 -4.92 -7.55 -18.49
CA PRO A 114 -5.45 -7.30 -19.83
C PRO A 114 -5.58 -5.79 -20.09
N HIS A 115 -5.66 -5.44 -21.38
CA HIS A 115 -5.69 -4.06 -21.86
C HIS A 115 -6.70 -3.16 -21.12
N ASP A 116 -7.91 -3.65 -20.94
CA ASP A 116 -9.02 -2.92 -20.31
C ASP A 116 -8.81 -2.59 -18.81
N GLN A 117 -7.80 -3.20 -18.18
CA GLN A 117 -7.44 -2.98 -16.78
C GLN A 117 -6.10 -2.24 -16.59
N LEU A 118 -5.33 -2.03 -17.67
CA LEU A 118 -4.00 -1.41 -17.59
C LEU A 118 -4.07 0.03 -17.07
N GLU A 119 -5.03 0.81 -17.55
CA GLU A 119 -5.22 2.19 -17.09
C GLU A 119 -5.58 2.25 -15.60
N ALA A 120 -6.46 1.35 -15.14
CA ALA A 120 -6.86 1.29 -13.73
C ALA A 120 -5.68 0.90 -12.83
N LEU A 121 -4.88 -0.10 -13.22
CA LEU A 121 -3.66 -0.46 -12.49
C LEU A 121 -2.67 0.71 -12.46
N PHE A 122 -2.44 1.39 -13.59
CA PHE A 122 -1.54 2.53 -13.68
C PHE A 122 -2.00 3.69 -12.79
N ALA A 123 -3.30 4.02 -12.81
CA ALA A 123 -3.88 5.09 -12.01
C ALA A 123 -3.77 4.86 -10.49
N MET A 124 -3.63 3.61 -10.04
CA MET A 124 -3.39 3.26 -8.64
C MET A 124 -1.95 3.52 -8.20
N THR A 125 -1.02 3.76 -9.11
CA THR A 125 0.39 3.93 -8.80
C THR A 125 0.78 5.40 -8.64
N PRO A 126 1.84 5.72 -7.88
CA PRO A 126 2.38 7.08 -7.84
C PRO A 126 3.01 7.52 -9.17
N TYR A 127 3.21 6.60 -10.10
CA TYR A 127 3.75 6.89 -11.44
C TYR A 127 2.79 7.68 -12.30
N TYR A 128 1.48 7.51 -12.11
CA TYR A 128 0.42 8.15 -12.90
C TYR A 128 0.62 9.67 -13.05
N TRP A 129 1.02 10.33 -11.98
CA TRP A 129 1.20 11.78 -11.95
C TRP A 129 2.56 12.28 -12.46
N LYS A 130 3.52 11.37 -12.68
CA LYS A 130 4.92 11.72 -13.01
C LYS A 130 5.39 11.17 -14.35
N THR A 131 4.59 10.32 -15.00
CA THR A 131 4.99 9.66 -16.25
C THR A 131 4.86 10.62 -17.43
N PRO A 132 5.88 10.68 -18.33
CA PRO A 132 5.80 11.40 -19.59
C PRO A 132 4.68 10.87 -20.48
N ARG A 133 4.14 11.74 -21.36
CA ARG A 133 3.01 11.39 -22.24
C ARG A 133 3.29 10.23 -23.19
N ASP A 134 4.52 10.13 -23.68
CA ASP A 134 4.97 9.03 -24.54
C ASP A 134 4.99 7.69 -23.81
N GLY A 135 5.44 7.64 -22.55
CA GLY A 135 5.36 6.46 -21.71
C GLY A 135 3.91 5.99 -21.46
N THR A 136 3.02 6.94 -21.19
CA THR A 136 1.59 6.64 -21.06
C THR A 136 1.00 6.09 -22.37
N ALA A 137 1.38 6.64 -23.51
CA ALA A 137 0.95 6.16 -24.81
C ALA A 137 1.48 4.74 -25.10
N ARG A 138 2.73 4.44 -24.73
CA ARG A 138 3.28 3.06 -24.83
C ARG A 138 2.47 2.06 -24.02
N LEU A 139 2.12 2.39 -22.79
CA LEU A 139 1.31 1.51 -21.94
C LEU A 139 -0.10 1.30 -22.53
N ALA A 140 -0.74 2.37 -23.00
CA ALA A 140 -2.07 2.33 -23.60
C ALA A 140 -2.13 1.54 -24.93
N ALA A 141 -1.00 1.33 -25.60
CA ALA A 141 -0.93 0.55 -26.84
C ALA A 141 -0.75 -0.97 -26.60
N LEU A 142 -0.51 -1.41 -25.38
CA LEU A 142 -0.32 -2.83 -25.07
C LEU A 142 -1.65 -3.60 -25.07
N PRO A 143 -1.71 -4.81 -25.65
CA PRO A 143 -2.86 -5.69 -25.51
C PRO A 143 -3.00 -6.27 -24.10
N GLU A 144 -1.89 -6.45 -23.43
CA GLU A 144 -1.78 -6.93 -22.05
C GLU A 144 -0.39 -6.58 -21.49
N LEU A 145 -0.23 -6.67 -20.18
CA LEU A 145 1.06 -6.53 -19.51
C LEU A 145 1.24 -7.65 -18.49
N THR A 146 2.29 -8.45 -18.66
CA THR A 146 2.77 -9.35 -17.61
C THR A 146 3.80 -8.61 -16.77
N THR A 147 3.58 -8.55 -15.46
CA THR A 147 4.44 -7.80 -14.53
C THR A 147 4.58 -8.52 -13.20
N ASP A 148 5.72 -8.32 -12.55
CA ASP A 148 5.98 -8.85 -11.23
C ASP A 148 5.25 -8.02 -10.17
N ILE A 149 4.73 -8.74 -9.18
CA ILE A 149 4.24 -8.16 -7.93
C ILE A 149 5.14 -8.64 -6.79
N ALA A 150 5.61 -7.71 -5.98
CA ALA A 150 6.45 -8.00 -4.83
C ALA A 150 6.01 -7.15 -3.65
N PHE A 151 5.68 -7.80 -2.54
CA PHE A 151 5.21 -7.16 -1.31
C PHE A 151 6.13 -7.52 -0.17
N ARG A 152 6.60 -6.51 0.57
CA ARG A 152 7.31 -6.69 1.83
C ARG A 152 6.37 -6.40 2.99
N PHE A 153 6.24 -7.35 3.87
CA PHE A 153 5.47 -7.27 5.12
C PHE A 153 6.46 -7.02 6.25
N LEU A 154 6.52 -5.79 6.73
CA LEU A 154 7.37 -5.38 7.84
C LEU A 154 6.56 -5.46 9.13
N LEU A 155 7.03 -6.24 10.10
CA LEU A 155 6.33 -6.49 11.35
C LEU A 155 7.01 -5.71 12.47
N PHE A 156 6.19 -4.96 13.20
CA PHE A 156 6.64 -4.15 14.33
C PHE A 156 5.77 -4.41 15.55
N GLU A 157 6.38 -4.15 16.71
CA GLU A 157 5.71 -4.08 18.01
C GLU A 157 5.90 -2.68 18.59
N LYS A 158 4.82 -2.07 19.09
CA LYS A 158 4.91 -0.80 19.80
C LYS A 158 5.56 -1.00 21.16
N LEU A 159 6.58 -0.18 21.46
CA LEU A 159 7.28 -0.13 22.74
C LEU A 159 6.46 0.54 23.83
#